data_85ab61f8e1d73f79b7f5edb600fdd5dd
#
_entry.id   85ab61f8e1d73f79b7f5edb600fdd5dd
#
_cell.length_a   1.000
_cell.length_b   1.000
_cell.length_c   1.000
_cell.angle_alpha   90.00
_cell.angle_beta   90.00
_cell.angle_gamma   90.00
#
_symmetry.space_group_name_H-M   'P 1'
#
loop_
_entity.id
_entity.type
_entity.pdbx_description
1 polymer ?
#
loop_
_entity_poly.entity_id
_entity_poly.type
_entity_poly.pdbx_seq_one_letter_code
_entity_poly.pdbx_strand_id
1 'polypeptide(L)'
;MNQLIDLQKIDVELAGFDREISEQQQEIDNRQLSIDEKKAAIAECRERVKELQKQKQAVEIESEDAGARIKDRQNKMMQVQTSREHQALLKEIEENKRLVKASEEQLLTTMEKIEQTEQKASELENLLSGEEELLTEETASVAKKIKNIQKRRRAVAKKREQLADELKAPLLKRYNMLLVKRNGLAVVETIDGVCQGCFMSMPPQQYNEVRKGDKLQICPTCQRMLYYQAEECEEA
;
A
#
# COMPACT_ATOMS: atom_id res chain seq x y z
N MET A 1 -28.70 29.30 17.29
CA MET A 1 -28.04 28.90 16.04
C MET A 1 -26.52 28.86 16.18
N ASN A 2 -25.91 29.87 16.79
CA ASN A 2 -24.46 29.97 16.99
C ASN A 2 -23.82 28.73 17.64
N GLN A 3 -24.45 28.17 18.68
CA GLN A 3 -23.95 26.94 19.33
C GLN A 3 -23.86 25.72 18.39
N LEU A 4 -24.75 25.58 17.40
CA LEU A 4 -24.70 24.51 16.41
C LEU A 4 -23.59 24.74 15.38
N ILE A 5 -23.36 25.99 15.01
CA ILE A 5 -22.27 26.39 14.12
C ILE A 5 -20.92 26.12 14.80
N ASP A 6 -20.80 26.52 16.08
CA ASP A 6 -19.58 26.29 16.85
C ASP A 6 -19.35 24.80 17.11
N LEU A 7 -20.41 24.02 17.39
CA LEU A 7 -20.31 22.57 17.50
C LEU A 7 -19.79 21.95 16.20
N GLN A 8 -20.30 22.41 15.04
CA GLN A 8 -19.84 21.92 13.75
C GLN A 8 -18.41 22.29 13.45
N LYS A 9 -17.94 23.50 13.78
CA LYS A 9 -16.52 23.88 13.64
C LYS A 9 -15.64 22.93 14.42
N ILE A 10 -16.04 22.57 15.64
CA ILE A 10 -15.31 21.60 16.49
C ILE A 10 -15.34 20.20 15.87
N ASP A 11 -16.49 19.75 15.34
CA ASP A 11 -16.58 18.44 14.69
C ASP A 11 -15.73 18.36 13.41
N VAL A 12 -15.64 19.45 12.65
CA VAL A 12 -14.74 19.55 11.48
C VAL A 12 -13.27 19.50 11.92
N GLU A 13 -12.92 20.19 13.01
CA GLU A 13 -11.56 20.15 13.58
C GLU A 13 -11.22 18.72 14.07
N LEU A 14 -12.16 18.03 14.75
CA LEU A 14 -11.97 16.65 15.18
C LEU A 14 -11.78 15.70 13.99
N ALA A 15 -12.57 15.85 12.95
CA ALA A 15 -12.42 15.08 11.71
C ALA A 15 -11.08 15.37 11.01
N GLY A 16 -10.57 16.60 11.13
CA GLY A 16 -9.24 16.98 10.67
C GLY A 16 -8.14 16.19 11.39
N PHE A 17 -8.20 16.10 12.72
CA PHE A 17 -7.25 15.30 13.49
C PHE A 17 -7.31 13.81 13.14
N ASP A 18 -8.51 13.26 12.95
CA ASP A 18 -8.67 11.85 12.58
C ASP A 18 -8.06 11.57 11.19
N ARG A 19 -8.20 12.51 10.26
CA ARG A 19 -7.58 12.44 8.93
C ARG A 19 -6.04 12.52 9.04
N GLU A 20 -5.52 13.50 9.79
CA GLU A 20 -4.08 13.66 9.99
C GLU A 20 -3.44 12.40 10.60
N ILE A 21 -4.10 11.77 11.58
CA ILE A 21 -3.64 10.49 12.17
C ILE A 21 -3.67 9.37 11.12
N SER A 22 -4.74 9.28 10.34
CA SER A 22 -4.88 8.25 9.31
C SER A 22 -3.83 8.38 8.21
N GLU A 23 -3.54 9.60 7.76
CA GLU A 23 -2.51 9.88 6.76
C GLU A 23 -1.12 9.48 7.26
N GLN A 24 -0.77 9.86 8.50
CA GLN A 24 0.51 9.48 9.12
C GLN A 24 0.65 7.96 9.28
N GLN A 25 -0.42 7.27 9.65
CA GLN A 25 -0.41 5.81 9.77
C GLN A 25 -0.26 5.15 8.40
N GLN A 26 -0.97 5.65 7.40
CA GLN A 26 -0.92 5.10 6.04
C GLN A 26 0.46 5.22 5.40
N GLU A 27 1.22 6.27 5.69
CA GLU A 27 2.61 6.41 5.24
C GLU A 27 3.49 5.28 5.78
N ILE A 28 3.37 4.96 7.07
CA ILE A 28 4.10 3.85 7.70
C ILE A 28 3.67 2.51 7.13
N ASP A 29 2.35 2.29 6.99
CA ASP A 29 1.80 1.04 6.44
C ASP A 29 2.25 0.79 5.01
N ASN A 30 2.27 1.83 4.16
CA ASN A 30 2.76 1.75 2.78
C ASN A 30 4.26 1.38 2.73
N ARG A 31 5.07 1.98 3.62
CA ARG A 31 6.50 1.66 3.70
C ARG A 31 6.72 0.23 4.19
N GLN A 32 5.97 -0.21 5.21
CA GLN A 32 6.01 -1.59 5.67
C GLN A 32 5.67 -2.58 4.55
N LEU A 33 4.62 -2.28 3.77
CA LEU A 33 4.24 -3.10 2.62
C LEU A 33 5.38 -3.22 1.59
N SER A 34 6.04 -2.11 1.26
CA SER A 34 7.20 -2.12 0.35
C SER A 34 8.36 -2.97 0.88
N ILE A 35 8.61 -2.94 2.19
CA ILE A 35 9.61 -3.78 2.85
C ILE A 35 9.22 -5.27 2.74
N ASP A 36 7.96 -5.60 3.00
CA ASP A 36 7.48 -6.98 2.93
C ASP A 36 7.52 -7.53 1.49
N GLU A 37 7.22 -6.72 0.49
CA GLU A 37 7.40 -7.07 -0.93
C GLU A 37 8.86 -7.37 -1.27
N LYS A 38 9.81 -6.57 -0.78
CA LYS A 38 11.24 -6.82 -1.00
C LYS A 38 11.71 -8.09 -0.30
N LYS A 39 11.23 -8.36 0.94
CA LYS A 39 11.50 -9.62 1.64
C LYS A 39 11.00 -10.84 0.86
N ALA A 40 9.81 -10.74 0.29
CA ALA A 40 9.25 -11.79 -0.55
C ALA A 40 10.10 -12.00 -1.81
N ALA A 41 10.52 -10.92 -2.49
CA ALA A 41 11.39 -11.00 -3.66
C ALA A 41 12.77 -11.62 -3.35
N ILE A 42 13.36 -11.29 -2.19
CA ILE A 42 14.62 -11.91 -1.74
C ILE A 42 14.41 -13.41 -1.51
N ALA A 43 13.32 -13.80 -0.85
CA ALA A 43 12.99 -15.21 -0.61
C ALA A 43 12.81 -15.98 -1.93
N GLU A 44 12.15 -15.39 -2.92
CA GLU A 44 11.99 -15.96 -4.26
C GLU A 44 13.33 -16.13 -4.97
N CYS A 45 14.21 -15.11 -4.92
CA CYS A 45 15.56 -15.21 -5.49
C CYS A 45 16.35 -16.35 -4.84
N ARG A 46 16.31 -16.46 -3.50
CA ARG A 46 17.04 -17.53 -2.77
C ARG A 46 16.50 -18.93 -3.13
N GLU A 47 15.19 -19.08 -3.28
CA GLU A 47 14.62 -20.36 -3.70
C GLU A 47 14.99 -20.69 -5.16
N ARG A 48 14.99 -19.68 -6.03
CA ARG A 48 15.45 -19.84 -7.42
C ARG A 48 16.91 -20.25 -7.52
N VAL A 49 17.79 -19.69 -6.70
CA VAL A 49 19.20 -20.12 -6.63
C VAL A 49 19.31 -21.59 -6.25
N LYS A 50 18.58 -22.04 -5.23
CA LYS A 50 18.58 -23.47 -4.84
C LYS A 50 18.12 -24.40 -5.97
N GLU A 51 17.09 -23.98 -6.72
CA GLU A 51 16.60 -24.76 -7.87
C GLU A 51 17.64 -24.83 -8.98
N LEU A 52 18.30 -23.70 -9.31
CA LEU A 52 19.38 -23.66 -10.29
C LEU A 52 20.60 -24.48 -9.85
N GLN A 53 20.93 -24.48 -8.57
CA GLN A 53 22.01 -25.32 -8.00
C GLN A 53 21.72 -26.81 -8.15
N LYS A 54 20.46 -27.25 -7.93
CA LYS A 54 20.03 -28.63 -8.19
C LYS A 54 20.15 -28.98 -9.68
N GLN A 55 19.72 -28.09 -10.57
CA GLN A 55 19.86 -28.27 -12.01
C GLN A 55 21.32 -28.37 -12.43
N LYS A 56 22.19 -27.50 -11.91
CA LYS A 56 23.63 -27.55 -12.12
C LYS A 56 24.21 -28.92 -11.73
N GLN A 57 23.89 -29.40 -10.52
CA GLN A 57 24.37 -30.69 -10.03
C GLN A 57 23.88 -31.86 -10.92
N ALA A 58 22.64 -31.82 -11.38
CA ALA A 58 22.14 -32.87 -12.29
C ALA A 58 22.90 -32.91 -13.63
N VAL A 59 23.19 -31.75 -14.21
CA VAL A 59 23.95 -31.63 -15.47
C VAL A 59 25.43 -32.04 -15.26
N GLU A 60 26.02 -31.72 -14.10
CA GLU A 60 27.39 -32.17 -13.74
C GLU A 60 27.46 -33.70 -13.72
N ILE A 61 26.52 -34.37 -13.06
CA ILE A 61 26.44 -35.83 -12.99
C ILE A 61 26.30 -36.42 -14.41
N GLU A 62 25.41 -35.84 -15.24
CA GLU A 62 25.20 -36.32 -16.62
C GLU A 62 26.46 -36.20 -17.46
N SER A 63 27.23 -35.08 -17.32
CA SER A 63 28.48 -34.86 -17.99
C SER A 63 29.56 -35.84 -17.55
N GLU A 64 29.67 -36.09 -16.23
CA GLU A 64 30.62 -37.07 -15.67
C GLU A 64 30.34 -38.49 -16.18
N ASP A 65 29.06 -38.90 -16.19
CA ASP A 65 28.62 -40.21 -16.70
C ASP A 65 28.90 -40.35 -18.20
N ALA A 66 28.68 -39.30 -18.99
CA ALA A 66 29.03 -39.31 -20.42
C ALA A 66 30.55 -39.41 -20.62
N GLY A 67 31.33 -38.70 -19.82
CA GLY A 67 32.78 -38.80 -19.81
C GLY A 67 33.30 -40.19 -19.45
N ALA A 68 32.68 -40.85 -18.46
CA ALA A 68 32.99 -42.21 -18.07
C ALA A 68 32.69 -43.23 -19.21
N ARG A 69 31.53 -43.04 -19.88
CA ARG A 69 31.17 -43.85 -21.06
C ARG A 69 32.16 -43.68 -22.19
N ILE A 70 32.64 -42.48 -22.47
CA ILE A 70 33.66 -42.24 -23.51
C ILE A 70 34.92 -43.06 -23.20
N LYS A 71 35.41 -43.02 -21.96
CA LYS A 71 36.59 -43.79 -21.56
C LYS A 71 36.40 -45.29 -21.67
N ASP A 72 35.21 -45.82 -21.26
CA ASP A 72 34.91 -47.24 -21.37
C ASP A 72 34.84 -47.67 -22.84
N ARG A 73 34.20 -46.88 -23.74
CA ARG A 73 34.10 -47.18 -25.16
C ARG A 73 35.48 -47.10 -25.86
N GLN A 74 36.34 -46.17 -25.48
CA GLN A 74 37.71 -46.09 -25.97
C GLN A 74 38.52 -47.31 -25.58
N ASN A 75 38.40 -47.80 -24.34
CA ASN A 75 39.09 -49.01 -23.90
C ASN A 75 38.57 -50.27 -24.67
N LYS A 76 37.27 -50.39 -24.88
CA LYS A 76 36.66 -51.47 -25.67
C LYS A 76 37.13 -51.44 -27.13
N MET A 77 37.24 -50.24 -27.70
CA MET A 77 37.68 -50.06 -29.10
C MET A 77 39.07 -50.68 -29.37
N MET A 78 39.97 -50.75 -28.38
CA MET A 78 41.29 -51.39 -28.50
C MET A 78 41.22 -52.95 -28.54
N GLN A 79 40.08 -53.54 -28.17
CA GLN A 79 39.89 -54.99 -28.03
C GLN A 79 39.05 -55.60 -29.16
N VAL A 80 38.36 -54.78 -29.94
CA VAL A 80 37.47 -55.27 -31.03
C VAL A 80 38.24 -55.63 -32.28
N GLN A 81 37.80 -56.69 -32.95
CA GLN A 81 38.44 -57.22 -34.14
C GLN A 81 37.65 -56.97 -35.43
N THR A 82 36.39 -56.55 -35.33
CA THR A 82 35.52 -56.33 -36.52
C THR A 82 35.38 -54.83 -36.83
N SER A 83 35.44 -54.50 -38.14
CA SER A 83 35.21 -53.10 -38.58
C SER A 83 33.84 -52.54 -38.23
N ARG A 84 32.79 -53.42 -38.16
CA ARG A 84 31.43 -53.00 -37.81
C ARG A 84 31.33 -52.58 -36.35
N GLU A 85 31.89 -53.33 -35.41
CA GLU A 85 31.93 -52.99 -33.97
C GLU A 85 32.74 -51.75 -33.75
N HIS A 86 33.89 -51.58 -34.39
CA HIS A 86 34.72 -50.38 -34.30
C HIS A 86 33.93 -49.12 -34.73
N GLN A 87 33.19 -49.16 -35.84
CA GLN A 87 32.38 -48.06 -36.31
C GLN A 87 31.23 -47.75 -35.37
N ALA A 88 30.60 -48.77 -34.73
CA ALA A 88 29.55 -48.55 -33.73
C ALA A 88 30.11 -47.83 -32.50
N LEU A 89 31.27 -48.26 -31.95
CA LEU A 89 31.89 -47.61 -30.82
C LEU A 89 32.32 -46.16 -31.12
N LEU A 90 32.81 -45.89 -32.35
CA LEU A 90 33.12 -44.51 -32.77
C LEU A 90 31.90 -43.59 -32.71
N LYS A 91 30.72 -44.07 -33.20
CA LYS A 91 29.49 -43.30 -33.13
C LYS A 91 29.05 -43.02 -31.68
N GLU A 92 29.10 -44.04 -30.82
CA GLU A 92 28.77 -43.87 -29.40
C GLU A 92 29.69 -42.89 -28.71
N ILE A 93 30.97 -42.90 -29.02
CA ILE A 93 31.95 -41.94 -28.50
C ILE A 93 31.63 -40.52 -28.97
N GLU A 94 31.29 -40.36 -30.26
CA GLU A 94 30.92 -39.07 -30.81
C GLU A 94 29.65 -38.50 -30.21
N GLU A 95 28.63 -39.34 -30.03
CA GLU A 95 27.38 -38.95 -29.37
C GLU A 95 27.61 -38.50 -27.92
N ASN A 96 28.41 -39.27 -27.13
CA ASN A 96 28.74 -38.89 -25.77
C ASN A 96 29.61 -37.61 -25.71
N LYS A 97 30.52 -37.39 -26.65
CA LYS A 97 31.29 -36.12 -26.75
C LYS A 97 30.37 -34.92 -27.01
N ARG A 98 29.38 -35.10 -27.90
CA ARG A 98 28.36 -34.05 -28.12
C ARG A 98 27.54 -33.77 -26.87
N LEU A 99 27.18 -34.81 -26.10
CA LEU A 99 26.49 -34.66 -24.82
C LEU A 99 27.32 -33.88 -23.81
N VAL A 100 28.58 -34.25 -23.62
CA VAL A 100 29.51 -33.52 -22.73
C VAL A 100 29.57 -32.05 -23.12
N LYS A 101 29.76 -31.74 -24.39
CA LYS A 101 29.83 -30.34 -24.86
C LYS A 101 28.54 -29.58 -24.60
N ALA A 102 27.37 -30.20 -24.85
CA ALA A 102 26.06 -29.58 -24.56
C ALA A 102 25.85 -29.36 -23.05
N SER A 103 26.29 -30.31 -22.21
CA SER A 103 26.26 -30.17 -20.77
C SER A 103 27.19 -29.05 -20.28
N GLU A 104 28.39 -28.87 -20.84
CA GLU A 104 29.27 -27.77 -20.51
C GLU A 104 28.68 -26.40 -20.86
N GLU A 105 28.03 -26.27 -22.03
CA GLU A 105 27.31 -25.04 -22.42
C GLU A 105 26.14 -24.76 -21.47
N GLN A 106 25.41 -25.79 -21.07
CA GLN A 106 24.28 -25.67 -20.13
C GLN A 106 24.77 -25.30 -18.72
N LEU A 107 25.90 -25.85 -18.27
CA LEU A 107 26.52 -25.49 -17.00
C LEU A 107 26.92 -24.00 -16.96
N LEU A 108 27.57 -23.51 -18.01
CA LEU A 108 27.93 -22.10 -18.09
C LEU A 108 26.70 -21.19 -17.99
N THR A 109 25.66 -21.47 -18.77
CA THR A 109 24.42 -20.68 -18.75
C THR A 109 23.69 -20.76 -17.41
N THR A 110 23.77 -21.90 -16.73
CA THR A 110 23.17 -22.07 -15.40
C THR A 110 23.96 -21.32 -14.32
N MET A 111 25.27 -21.35 -14.39
CA MET A 111 26.16 -20.59 -13.50
C MET A 111 25.93 -19.08 -13.63
N GLU A 112 25.84 -18.57 -14.85
CA GLU A 112 25.54 -17.15 -15.10
C GLU A 112 24.18 -16.74 -14.49
N LYS A 113 23.15 -17.61 -14.61
CA LYS A 113 21.84 -17.36 -13.99
C LYS A 113 21.91 -17.37 -12.46
N ILE A 114 22.70 -18.25 -11.86
CA ILE A 114 22.92 -18.28 -10.42
C ILE A 114 23.55 -16.97 -9.98
N GLU A 115 24.65 -16.57 -10.60
CA GLU A 115 25.36 -15.34 -10.26
C GLU A 115 24.45 -14.09 -10.36
N GLN A 116 23.72 -13.94 -11.46
CA GLN A 116 22.78 -12.85 -11.66
C GLN A 116 21.67 -12.84 -10.60
N THR A 117 21.16 -14.01 -10.20
CA THR A 117 20.10 -14.11 -9.19
C THR A 117 20.64 -13.82 -7.79
N GLU A 118 21.84 -14.28 -7.47
CA GLU A 118 22.52 -13.97 -6.20
C GLU A 118 22.85 -12.49 -6.08
N GLN A 119 23.36 -11.88 -7.16
CA GLN A 119 23.62 -10.44 -7.19
C GLN A 119 22.34 -9.64 -6.95
N LYS A 120 21.25 -9.98 -7.63
CA LYS A 120 19.95 -9.33 -7.42
C LYS A 120 19.46 -9.48 -5.98
N ALA A 121 19.62 -10.66 -5.38
CA ALA A 121 19.26 -10.87 -3.97
C ALA A 121 20.08 -9.97 -3.05
N SER A 122 21.39 -9.90 -3.26
CA SER A 122 22.32 -9.06 -2.48
C SER A 122 21.99 -7.57 -2.60
N GLU A 123 21.67 -7.08 -3.79
CA GLU A 123 21.25 -5.69 -4.02
C GLU A 123 19.97 -5.37 -3.24
N LEU A 124 18.97 -6.27 -3.29
CA LEU A 124 17.74 -6.11 -2.54
C LEU A 124 17.94 -6.16 -1.02
N GLU A 125 18.83 -7.02 -0.52
CA GLU A 125 19.19 -7.11 0.89
C GLU A 125 19.85 -5.83 1.41
N ASN A 126 20.75 -5.24 0.63
CA ASN A 126 21.39 -3.97 0.97
C ASN A 126 20.37 -2.82 1.05
N LEU A 127 19.45 -2.74 0.08
CA LEU A 127 18.36 -1.76 0.09
C LEU A 127 17.42 -1.97 1.29
N LEU A 128 17.07 -3.23 1.58
CA LEU A 128 16.18 -3.59 2.67
C LEU A 128 16.72 -3.16 4.04
N SER A 129 18.01 -3.38 4.29
CA SER A 129 18.67 -3.00 5.56
C SER A 129 18.52 -1.51 5.85
N GLY A 130 18.77 -0.65 4.85
CA GLY A 130 18.60 0.79 5.02
C GLY A 130 17.14 1.22 5.21
N GLU A 131 16.21 0.56 4.50
CA GLU A 131 14.79 0.88 4.64
C GLU A 131 14.20 0.42 5.99
N GLU A 132 14.65 -0.68 6.55
CA GLU A 132 14.23 -1.14 7.89
C GLU A 132 14.69 -0.17 9.00
N GLU A 133 15.92 0.33 8.91
CA GLU A 133 16.42 1.35 9.83
C GLU A 133 15.59 2.64 9.75
N LEU A 134 15.36 3.14 8.54
CA LEU A 134 14.51 4.31 8.30
C LEU A 134 13.08 4.10 8.82
N LEU A 135 12.48 2.93 8.58
CA LEU A 135 11.13 2.62 9.08
C LEU A 135 11.07 2.67 10.60
N THR A 136 12.09 2.18 11.31
CA THR A 136 12.11 2.21 12.78
C THR A 136 12.17 3.65 13.31
N GLU A 137 13.01 4.49 12.72
CA GLU A 137 13.13 5.90 13.08
C GLU A 137 11.84 6.68 12.79
N GLU A 138 11.27 6.48 11.59
CA GLU A 138 10.03 7.13 11.18
C GLU A 138 8.84 6.68 12.04
N THR A 139 8.73 5.38 12.33
CA THR A 139 7.68 4.86 13.21
C THR A 139 7.74 5.51 14.59
N ALA A 140 8.93 5.65 15.16
CA ALA A 140 9.11 6.34 16.44
C ALA A 140 8.76 7.84 16.37
N SER A 141 9.10 8.50 15.27
CA SER A 141 8.75 9.91 15.02
C SER A 141 7.24 10.10 14.86
N VAL A 142 6.62 9.27 14.01
CA VAL A 142 5.17 9.29 13.75
C VAL A 142 4.38 8.97 15.01
N ALA A 143 4.81 8.01 15.83
CA ALA A 143 4.17 7.70 17.11
C ALA A 143 4.16 8.93 18.07
N LYS A 144 5.24 9.71 18.09
CA LYS A 144 5.29 10.97 18.87
C LYS A 144 4.33 12.02 18.31
N LYS A 145 4.27 12.19 16.97
CA LYS A 145 3.33 13.10 16.30
C LYS A 145 1.88 12.72 16.62
N ILE A 146 1.52 11.46 16.41
CA ILE A 146 0.16 10.94 16.69
C ILE A 146 -0.21 11.18 18.16
N LYS A 147 0.69 10.94 19.11
CA LYS A 147 0.45 11.20 20.52
C LYS A 147 0.14 12.67 20.79
N ASN A 148 0.83 13.59 20.13
CA ASN A 148 0.57 15.03 20.25
C ASN A 148 -0.77 15.42 19.63
N ILE A 149 -1.10 14.89 18.45
CA ILE A 149 -2.40 15.11 17.79
C ILE A 149 -3.53 14.58 18.68
N GLN A 150 -3.40 13.37 19.21
CA GLN A 150 -4.38 12.79 20.13
C GLN A 150 -4.59 13.63 21.40
N LYS A 151 -3.52 14.26 21.93
CA LYS A 151 -3.64 15.18 23.07
C LYS A 151 -4.47 16.40 22.71
N ARG A 152 -4.21 17.03 21.55
CA ARG A 152 -5.00 18.17 21.04
C ARG A 152 -6.45 17.75 20.80
N ARG A 153 -6.65 16.62 20.11
CA ARG A 153 -7.98 16.04 19.85
C ARG A 153 -8.79 15.84 21.12
N ARG A 154 -8.18 15.30 22.19
CA ARG A 154 -8.85 15.11 23.48
C ARG A 154 -9.29 16.45 24.14
N ALA A 155 -8.48 17.48 24.01
CA ALA A 155 -8.83 18.80 24.51
C ALA A 155 -10.02 19.40 23.75
N VAL A 156 -10.04 19.24 22.42
CA VAL A 156 -11.14 19.71 21.55
C VAL A 156 -12.40 18.87 21.77
N ALA A 157 -12.29 17.53 21.95
CA ALA A 157 -13.40 16.66 22.27
C ALA A 157 -14.11 17.04 23.58
N LYS A 158 -13.36 17.43 24.62
CA LYS A 158 -13.96 17.96 25.87
C LYS A 158 -14.77 19.24 25.64
N LYS A 159 -14.29 20.16 24.79
CA LYS A 159 -15.05 21.36 24.42
C LYS A 159 -16.35 20.99 23.68
N ARG A 160 -16.25 19.99 22.79
CA ARG A 160 -17.42 19.45 22.10
C ARG A 160 -18.49 18.92 23.07
N GLU A 161 -18.07 18.14 24.06
CA GLU A 161 -18.98 17.60 25.09
C GLU A 161 -19.68 18.74 25.86
N GLN A 162 -18.93 19.75 26.31
CA GLN A 162 -19.49 20.89 26.99
C GLN A 162 -20.52 21.64 26.17
N LEU A 163 -20.24 21.92 24.89
CA LEU A 163 -21.20 22.56 23.99
C LEU A 163 -22.42 21.67 23.66
N ALA A 164 -22.20 20.34 23.60
CA ALA A 164 -23.29 19.41 23.37
C ALA A 164 -24.27 19.33 24.54
N ASP A 165 -23.78 19.43 25.78
CA ASP A 165 -24.61 19.42 27.00
C ASP A 165 -25.48 20.68 27.12
N GLU A 166 -25.07 21.80 26.53
CA GLU A 166 -25.86 23.04 26.48
C GLU A 166 -27.05 22.95 25.47
N LEU A 167 -27.03 21.98 24.57
CA LEU A 167 -28.03 21.81 23.54
C LEU A 167 -29.20 20.92 23.99
N LYS A 168 -30.43 21.24 23.53
CA LYS A 168 -31.56 20.39 23.75
C LYS A 168 -31.39 19.01 23.12
N ALA A 169 -31.63 17.94 23.87
CA ALA A 169 -31.38 16.55 23.42
C ALA A 169 -32.00 16.19 22.04
N PRO A 170 -33.25 16.62 21.68
CA PRO A 170 -33.78 16.34 20.34
C PRO A 170 -32.99 17.02 19.20
N LEU A 171 -32.47 18.22 19.47
CA LEU A 171 -31.73 18.99 18.51
C LEU A 171 -30.33 18.36 18.28
N LEU A 172 -29.64 17.99 19.35
CA LEU A 172 -28.37 17.28 19.31
C LEU A 172 -28.50 15.94 18.59
N LYS A 173 -29.55 15.17 18.87
CA LYS A 173 -29.83 13.89 18.18
C LYS A 173 -29.97 14.10 16.67
N ARG A 174 -30.68 15.11 16.25
CA ARG A 174 -30.88 15.44 14.83
C ARG A 174 -29.55 15.90 14.20
N TYR A 175 -28.79 16.74 14.89
CA TYR A 175 -27.48 17.21 14.46
C TYR A 175 -26.53 16.01 14.22
N ASN A 176 -26.37 15.13 15.20
CA ASN A 176 -25.49 13.97 15.09
C ASN A 176 -25.91 13.03 13.94
N MET A 177 -27.22 12.82 13.72
CA MET A 177 -27.72 12.04 12.59
C MET A 177 -27.35 12.67 11.25
N LEU A 178 -27.43 13.99 11.13
CA LEU A 178 -27.05 14.70 9.90
C LEU A 178 -25.55 14.70 9.71
N LEU A 179 -24.77 14.87 10.76
CA LEU A 179 -23.31 14.82 10.71
C LEU A 179 -22.81 13.51 10.06
N VAL A 180 -23.38 12.38 10.48
CA VAL A 180 -23.04 11.07 9.91
C VAL A 180 -23.54 10.93 8.46
N LYS A 181 -24.81 11.31 8.19
CA LYS A 181 -25.44 11.12 6.87
C LYS A 181 -24.95 12.09 5.79
N ARG A 182 -24.33 13.20 6.17
CA ARG A 182 -23.96 14.30 5.27
C ARG A 182 -22.47 14.66 5.33
N ASN A 183 -21.63 13.63 5.53
CA ASN A 183 -20.17 13.74 5.46
C ASN A 183 -19.59 14.84 6.37
N GLY A 184 -20.06 14.92 7.61
CA GLY A 184 -19.56 15.89 8.59
C GLY A 184 -20.16 17.30 8.49
N LEU A 185 -21.14 17.53 7.61
CA LEU A 185 -21.77 18.84 7.43
C LEU A 185 -23.27 18.76 7.76
N ALA A 186 -23.65 19.06 9.01
CA ALA A 186 -25.01 19.08 9.51
C ALA A 186 -25.68 20.46 9.38
N VAL A 187 -24.90 21.53 9.57
CA VAL A 187 -25.34 22.94 9.55
C VAL A 187 -24.64 23.63 8.39
N VAL A 188 -25.38 24.33 7.55
CA VAL A 188 -24.84 24.98 6.36
C VAL A 188 -25.41 26.38 6.17
N GLU A 189 -24.59 27.24 5.64
CA GLU A 189 -25.02 28.59 5.29
C GLU A 189 -25.93 28.60 4.08
N THR A 190 -26.74 29.67 4.00
CA THR A 190 -27.58 29.94 2.85
C THR A 190 -27.18 31.30 2.25
N ILE A 191 -26.75 31.30 1.01
CA ILE A 191 -26.36 32.49 0.26
C ILE A 191 -27.31 32.63 -0.91
N ASP A 192 -27.92 33.79 -1.10
CA ASP A 192 -28.84 34.10 -2.21
C ASP A 192 -29.94 33.04 -2.45
N GLY A 193 -30.47 32.48 -1.36
CA GLY A 193 -31.49 31.43 -1.46
C GLY A 193 -30.97 30.07 -1.90
N VAL A 194 -29.63 29.88 -1.94
CA VAL A 194 -28.98 28.60 -2.28
C VAL A 194 -28.37 27.97 -1.02
N CYS A 195 -28.68 26.70 -0.80
CA CYS A 195 -28.10 25.90 0.28
C CYS A 195 -26.64 25.55 -0.04
N GLN A 196 -25.68 26.03 0.74
CA GLN A 196 -24.24 25.77 0.50
C GLN A 196 -23.81 24.32 0.76
N GLY A 197 -24.74 23.46 1.21
CA GLY A 197 -24.44 22.04 1.42
C GLY A 197 -24.85 21.09 0.29
N CYS A 198 -25.86 21.46 -0.53
CA CYS A 198 -26.31 20.68 -1.70
C CYS A 198 -26.43 21.51 -2.97
N PHE A 199 -26.16 22.80 -2.88
CA PHE A 199 -26.19 23.78 -3.97
C PHE A 199 -27.54 23.88 -4.70
N MET A 200 -28.61 23.53 -4.02
CA MET A 200 -29.98 23.66 -4.53
C MET A 200 -30.62 24.93 -4.01
N SER A 201 -31.35 25.61 -4.88
CA SER A 201 -32.17 26.77 -4.52
C SER A 201 -33.35 26.36 -3.65
N MET A 202 -33.78 27.27 -2.79
CA MET A 202 -34.94 27.10 -1.95
C MET A 202 -36.05 28.13 -2.25
N PRO A 203 -37.31 27.88 -1.86
CA PRO A 203 -38.38 28.83 -2.04
C PRO A 203 -38.06 30.18 -1.35
N PRO A 204 -38.39 31.34 -1.99
CA PRO A 204 -38.08 32.66 -1.44
C PRO A 204 -38.70 32.89 -0.03
N GLN A 205 -39.85 32.32 0.24
CA GLN A 205 -40.48 32.43 1.57
C GLN A 205 -39.63 31.76 2.64
N GLN A 206 -39.09 30.57 2.34
CA GLN A 206 -38.21 29.82 3.27
C GLN A 206 -36.89 30.57 3.47
N TYR A 207 -36.28 31.11 2.40
CA TYR A 207 -35.10 31.94 2.52
C TYR A 207 -35.28 33.15 3.43
N ASN A 208 -36.44 33.84 3.30
CA ASN A 208 -36.78 34.93 4.19
C ASN A 208 -36.90 34.49 5.66
N GLU A 209 -37.42 33.28 5.92
CA GLU A 209 -37.45 32.73 7.27
C GLU A 209 -36.09 32.38 7.83
N VAL A 210 -35.16 31.87 6.98
CA VAL A 210 -33.79 31.63 7.38
C VAL A 210 -33.10 32.94 7.74
N ARG A 211 -33.32 34.01 6.96
CA ARG A 211 -32.77 35.35 7.23
C ARG A 211 -33.28 35.96 8.53
N LYS A 212 -34.54 35.74 8.90
CA LYS A 212 -35.11 36.20 10.17
C LYS A 212 -34.48 35.52 11.39
N GLY A 213 -34.00 34.29 11.25
CA GLY A 213 -33.29 33.58 12.30
C GLY A 213 -34.16 33.13 13.51
N ASP A 214 -35.46 33.37 13.51
CA ASP A 214 -36.34 33.11 14.66
C ASP A 214 -36.52 31.61 14.95
N LYS A 215 -36.48 30.79 13.91
CA LYS A 215 -36.64 29.34 14.00
C LYS A 215 -35.60 28.59 13.18
N LEU A 216 -35.22 27.42 13.66
CA LEU A 216 -34.33 26.52 12.92
C LEU A 216 -35.04 26.09 11.62
N GLN A 217 -34.48 26.47 10.50
CA GLN A 217 -34.93 26.06 9.15
C GLN A 217 -34.10 24.89 8.62
N ILE A 218 -34.70 24.13 7.72
CA ILE A 218 -34.12 22.89 7.20
C ILE A 218 -34.18 22.92 5.68
N CYS A 219 -33.12 22.57 5.02
CA CYS A 219 -33.09 22.46 3.57
C CYS A 219 -34.14 21.39 3.10
N PRO A 220 -35.06 21.73 2.16
CA PRO A 220 -36.05 20.78 1.67
C PRO A 220 -35.41 19.60 0.91
N THR A 221 -34.28 19.81 0.28
CA THR A 221 -33.57 18.82 -0.55
C THR A 221 -32.67 17.91 0.29
N CYS A 222 -31.72 18.49 1.05
CA CYS A 222 -30.70 17.70 1.76
C CYS A 222 -30.96 17.54 3.25
N GLN A 223 -31.97 18.23 3.80
CA GLN A 223 -32.40 18.22 5.22
C GLN A 223 -31.34 18.76 6.21
N ARG A 224 -30.27 19.37 5.75
CA ARG A 224 -29.31 20.06 6.62
C ARG A 224 -29.96 21.25 7.29
N MET A 225 -29.48 21.60 8.45
CA MET A 225 -29.89 22.80 9.19
C MET A 225 -29.32 24.04 8.50
N LEU A 226 -30.16 25.04 8.32
CA LEU A 226 -29.80 26.24 7.58
C LEU A 226 -29.59 27.42 8.52
N TYR A 227 -28.59 28.23 8.24
CA TYR A 227 -28.41 29.54 8.85
C TYR A 227 -28.08 30.58 7.79
N TYR A 228 -28.26 31.83 8.15
CA TYR A 228 -27.88 32.98 7.37
C TYR A 228 -26.86 33.79 8.18
N GLN A 229 -25.77 34.16 7.53
CA GLN A 229 -24.82 35.12 8.06
C GLN A 229 -24.92 36.37 7.22
N ALA A 230 -25.26 37.52 7.82
CA ALA A 230 -25.20 38.76 7.09
C ALA A 230 -23.73 39.05 6.75
N GLU A 231 -23.45 39.36 5.48
CA GLU A 231 -22.15 39.90 5.11
C GLU A 231 -21.92 41.17 5.93
N GLU A 232 -20.89 41.18 6.76
CA GLU A 232 -20.35 42.43 7.27
C GLU A 232 -19.81 43.20 6.08
N CYS A 233 -20.55 44.21 5.60
CA CYS A 233 -20.00 45.15 4.64
C CYS A 233 -18.77 45.79 5.30
N GLU A 234 -17.58 45.40 4.89
CA GLU A 234 -16.39 46.20 5.15
C GLU A 234 -16.65 47.55 4.48
N GLU A 235 -16.95 48.54 5.29
CA GLU A 235 -16.96 49.92 4.89
C GLU A 235 -15.54 50.27 4.40
N ALA A 236 -15.44 50.59 3.11
CA ALA A 236 -14.23 51.01 2.43
C ALA A 236 -13.76 52.38 2.94
#